data_4b72bc7aaf1ed514137b9d65756130d7
#
_entry.id   4b72bc7aaf1ed514137b9d65756130d7
#
_cell.length_a   1.000
_cell.length_b   1.000
_cell.length_c   1.000
_cell.angle_alpha   90.00
_cell.angle_beta   90.00
_cell.angle_gamma   90.00
#
_symmetry.space_group_name_H-M   'P 1'
#
loop_
_entity.id
_entity.type
_entity.pdbx_description
1 polymer ?
#
loop_
_entity_poly.entity_id
_entity_poly.type
_entity_poly.pdbx_seq_one_letter_code
_entity_poly.pdbx_strand_id
1 'polypeptide(L)'
;IIGAASCTTNAIVPVLKAIDDEFEIDNGHVETIHSYTNDQNLIDNYHSKSRRGRAAALNMVITETGAAKAVSQILPNLEGKLSANAIRVPTPNVSLAILSLFLKKSSDQENFIEFLRNAAFHSLLKDQIDFTKSAEVVSSDIVGGRYAGVIDGQATRCSNRNAIVYLWYDNEIGYCAQLIKVVKKMAGIKYKKLPNFL
;
A
#
# COMPACT_ATOMS: atom_id res chain seq x y z
N ILE A 1 -4.24 -20.03 -13.81
CA ILE A 1 -5.00 -19.25 -12.81
C ILE A 1 -4.05 -18.28 -12.17
N ILE A 2 -4.42 -17.01 -12.08
CA ILE A 2 -3.63 -15.93 -11.48
C ILE A 2 -4.48 -15.29 -10.38
N GLY A 3 -3.90 -15.05 -9.21
CA GLY A 3 -4.51 -14.27 -8.14
C GLY A 3 -4.15 -12.78 -8.28
N ALA A 4 -5.11 -11.88 -8.10
CA ALA A 4 -4.88 -10.44 -8.12
C ALA A 4 -4.56 -9.85 -6.73
N ALA A 5 -4.50 -10.70 -5.70
CA ALA A 5 -4.30 -10.34 -4.30
C ALA A 5 -5.36 -9.33 -3.79
N SER A 6 -5.01 -8.47 -2.82
CA SER A 6 -5.89 -7.44 -2.26
C SER A 6 -5.41 -6.03 -2.64
N CYS A 7 -6.26 -5.03 -2.42
CA CYS A 7 -5.88 -3.62 -2.59
C CYS A 7 -4.66 -3.26 -1.75
N THR A 8 -4.64 -3.64 -0.47
CA THR A 8 -3.50 -3.42 0.43
C THR A 8 -2.24 -4.12 -0.07
N THR A 9 -2.34 -5.39 -0.47
CA THR A 9 -1.18 -6.15 -0.98
C THR A 9 -0.62 -5.51 -2.25
N ASN A 10 -1.48 -5.09 -3.17
CA ASN A 10 -1.05 -4.37 -4.39
C ASN A 10 -0.31 -3.06 -4.06
N ALA A 11 -0.76 -2.34 -3.03
CA ALA A 11 -0.13 -1.09 -2.62
C ALA A 11 1.26 -1.33 -2.00
N ILE A 12 1.36 -2.25 -1.02
CA ILE A 12 2.56 -2.37 -0.19
C ILE A 12 3.68 -3.20 -0.83
N VAL A 13 3.36 -4.25 -1.61
CA VAL A 13 4.37 -5.18 -2.15
C VAL A 13 5.40 -4.50 -3.04
N PRO A 14 5.04 -3.61 -3.99
CA PRO A 14 6.04 -2.94 -4.81
C PRO A 14 7.02 -2.08 -4.00
N VAL A 15 6.50 -1.40 -2.98
CA VAL A 15 7.31 -0.54 -2.11
C VAL A 15 8.21 -1.37 -1.21
N LEU A 16 7.66 -2.43 -0.58
CA LEU A 16 8.45 -3.37 0.22
C LEU A 16 9.55 -4.04 -0.61
N LYS A 17 9.24 -4.45 -1.85
CA LYS A 17 10.23 -5.02 -2.77
C LYS A 17 11.37 -4.06 -3.04
N ALA A 18 11.08 -2.82 -3.39
CA ALA A 18 12.11 -1.82 -3.65
C ALA A 18 13.00 -1.58 -2.43
N ILE A 19 12.40 -1.47 -1.24
CA ILE A 19 13.14 -1.26 0.01
C ILE A 19 13.97 -2.50 0.38
N ASP A 20 13.42 -3.71 0.23
CA ASP A 20 14.14 -4.95 0.56
C ASP A 20 15.35 -5.18 -0.36
N ASP A 21 15.20 -4.89 -1.66
CA ASP A 21 16.27 -5.02 -2.64
C ASP A 21 17.46 -4.09 -2.32
N GLU A 22 17.20 -2.88 -1.85
CA GLU A 22 18.25 -1.88 -1.59
C GLU A 22 18.79 -1.94 -0.15
N PHE A 23 17.89 -1.97 0.84
CA PHE A 23 18.25 -1.82 2.25
C PHE A 23 18.15 -3.10 3.07
N GLU A 24 17.59 -4.17 2.54
CA GLU A 24 17.33 -5.45 3.20
C GLU A 24 16.49 -5.31 4.48
N ILE A 25 15.22 -5.67 4.40
CA ILE A 25 14.31 -5.62 5.55
C ILE A 25 14.66 -6.75 6.52
N ASP A 26 14.97 -6.40 7.76
CA ASP A 26 15.22 -7.34 8.85
C ASP A 26 13.90 -7.79 9.49
N ASN A 27 13.09 -6.84 9.90
CA ASN A 27 11.74 -7.07 10.41
C ASN A 27 10.87 -5.80 10.25
N GLY A 28 9.59 -5.92 10.56
CA GLY A 28 8.70 -4.76 10.52
C GLY A 28 7.25 -5.04 10.86
N HIS A 29 6.48 -3.96 10.82
CA HIS A 29 5.05 -3.99 11.04
C HIS A 29 4.31 -3.19 9.96
N VAL A 30 3.21 -3.74 9.46
CA VAL A 30 2.30 -3.08 8.52
C VAL A 30 1.01 -2.77 9.24
N GLU A 31 0.78 -1.50 9.54
CA GLU A 31 -0.52 -1.05 10.03
C GLU A 31 -1.30 -0.44 8.86
N THR A 32 -2.57 -0.77 8.71
CA THR A 32 -3.42 -0.16 7.71
C THR A 32 -4.59 0.59 8.35
N ILE A 33 -4.68 1.88 8.05
CA ILE A 33 -5.85 2.70 8.33
C ILE A 33 -6.73 2.59 7.09
N HIS A 34 -7.77 1.75 7.19
CA HIS A 34 -8.51 1.30 6.02
C HIS A 34 -9.94 1.85 6.04
N SER A 35 -10.38 2.38 4.90
CA SER A 35 -11.77 2.75 4.72
C SER A 35 -12.71 1.58 5.04
N TYR A 36 -13.92 1.86 5.49
CA TYR A 36 -14.90 0.79 5.67
C TYR A 36 -15.27 0.15 4.32
N THR A 37 -15.65 -1.08 4.35
CA THR A 37 -16.04 -1.84 3.15
C THR A 37 -17.32 -2.62 3.44
N ASN A 38 -17.87 -3.24 2.42
CA ASN A 38 -19.08 -4.06 2.52
C ASN A 38 -18.94 -5.27 3.49
N ASP A 39 -17.72 -5.56 3.97
CA ASP A 39 -17.43 -6.56 5.00
C ASP A 39 -17.62 -6.00 6.43
N GLN A 40 -18.31 -4.86 6.59
CA GLN A 40 -18.70 -4.29 7.88
C GLN A 40 -20.19 -3.97 7.87
N ASN A 41 -20.84 -4.12 9.03
CA ASN A 41 -22.24 -3.77 9.14
C ASN A 41 -22.42 -2.25 9.13
N LEU A 42 -23.47 -1.77 8.48
CA LEU A 42 -23.84 -0.35 8.46
C LEU A 42 -24.31 0.10 9.85
N ILE A 43 -25.09 -0.74 10.52
CA ILE A 43 -25.56 -0.58 11.90
C ILE A 43 -25.10 -1.78 12.73
N ASP A 44 -25.12 -1.67 14.05
CA ASP A 44 -24.73 -2.75 14.95
C ASP A 44 -25.55 -4.00 14.67
N ASN A 45 -24.88 -5.09 14.31
CA ASN A 45 -25.48 -6.39 14.02
C ASN A 45 -24.44 -7.51 14.16
N TYR A 46 -24.90 -8.76 14.17
CA TYR A 46 -24.01 -9.92 14.21
C TYR A 46 -23.02 -9.95 13.03
N HIS A 47 -21.79 -10.30 13.33
CA HIS A 47 -20.75 -10.58 12.36
C HIS A 47 -19.78 -11.64 12.90
N SER A 48 -19.29 -12.54 12.05
CA SER A 48 -18.34 -13.60 12.44
C SER A 48 -17.06 -13.06 13.10
N LYS A 49 -16.62 -11.88 12.65
CA LYS A 49 -15.57 -11.09 13.31
C LYS A 49 -16.23 -10.01 14.15
N SER A 50 -16.40 -10.25 15.44
CA SER A 50 -17.23 -9.48 16.37
C SER A 50 -17.13 -7.96 16.21
N ARG A 51 -15.91 -7.40 16.11
CA ARG A 51 -15.72 -5.95 15.97
C ARG A 51 -16.25 -5.38 14.66
N ARG A 52 -16.28 -6.17 13.56
CA ARG A 52 -16.82 -5.73 12.27
C ARG A 52 -18.36 -5.68 12.24
N GLY A 53 -18.99 -6.21 13.26
CA GLY A 53 -20.43 -6.09 13.48
C GLY A 53 -20.87 -4.72 13.99
N ARG A 54 -19.93 -3.87 14.46
CA ARG A 54 -20.24 -2.52 14.92
C ARG A 54 -20.43 -1.57 13.75
N ALA A 55 -21.32 -0.59 13.93
CA ALA A 55 -21.68 0.39 12.90
C ALA A 55 -20.46 1.05 12.27
N ALA A 56 -20.23 0.79 10.98
CA ALA A 56 -19.01 1.16 10.26
C ALA A 56 -18.79 2.68 10.18
N ALA A 57 -19.87 3.45 9.98
CA ALA A 57 -19.80 4.90 9.84
C ALA A 57 -19.58 5.64 11.17
N LEU A 58 -19.66 4.95 12.32
CA LEU A 58 -19.58 5.56 13.65
C LEU A 58 -18.38 5.10 14.47
N ASN A 59 -17.65 4.08 14.01
CA ASN A 59 -16.62 3.45 14.83
C ASN A 59 -15.30 3.24 14.09
N MET A 60 -14.20 3.42 14.80
CA MET A 60 -12.91 2.83 14.43
C MET A 60 -12.88 1.38 14.92
N VAL A 61 -12.46 0.46 14.07
CA VAL A 61 -12.47 -0.97 14.35
C VAL A 61 -11.10 -1.58 14.11
N ILE A 62 -10.45 -2.04 15.18
CA ILE A 62 -9.21 -2.83 15.07
C ILE A 62 -9.60 -4.25 14.62
N THR A 63 -8.96 -4.73 13.55
CA THR A 63 -9.23 -6.05 12.99
C THR A 63 -7.99 -6.68 12.40
N GLU A 64 -8.05 -7.97 12.16
CA GLU A 64 -6.98 -8.72 11.50
C GLU A 64 -6.91 -8.37 10.02
N THR A 65 -5.72 -8.50 9.45
CA THR A 65 -5.46 -8.45 8.02
C THR A 65 -4.55 -9.60 7.59
N GLY A 66 -4.80 -10.14 6.41
CA GLY A 66 -3.92 -11.14 5.78
C GLY A 66 -2.70 -10.53 5.06
N ALA A 67 -2.45 -9.23 5.19
CA ALA A 67 -1.43 -8.53 4.41
C ALA A 67 -0.02 -9.12 4.57
N ALA A 68 0.44 -9.38 5.80
CA ALA A 68 1.77 -9.96 6.03
C ALA A 68 1.93 -11.34 5.36
N LYS A 69 0.92 -12.21 5.49
CA LYS A 69 0.91 -13.52 4.83
C LYS A 69 0.89 -13.38 3.30
N ALA A 70 0.14 -12.44 2.76
CA ALA A 70 0.10 -12.21 1.32
C ALA A 70 1.44 -11.65 0.80
N VAL A 71 2.11 -10.79 1.57
CA VAL A 71 3.47 -10.32 1.25
C VAL A 71 4.45 -11.47 1.16
N SER A 72 4.49 -12.38 2.14
CA SER A 72 5.44 -13.49 2.14
C SER A 72 5.24 -14.48 0.98
N GLN A 73 4.02 -14.62 0.47
CA GLN A 73 3.75 -15.41 -0.73
C GLN A 73 4.37 -14.83 -2.00
N ILE A 74 4.56 -13.51 -2.07
CA ILE A 74 5.09 -12.80 -3.24
C ILE A 74 6.58 -12.49 -3.04
N LEU A 75 6.96 -12.15 -1.82
CA LEU A 75 8.32 -11.83 -1.38
C LEU A 75 8.76 -12.83 -0.30
N PRO A 76 9.21 -14.04 -0.67
CA PRO A 76 9.55 -15.11 0.30
C PRO A 76 10.65 -14.70 1.29
N ASN A 77 11.53 -13.77 0.90
CA ASN A 77 12.57 -13.23 1.79
C ASN A 77 12.00 -12.53 3.03
N LEU A 78 10.73 -12.14 3.00
CA LEU A 78 10.03 -11.46 4.10
C LEU A 78 9.16 -12.42 4.94
N GLU A 79 9.25 -13.74 4.70
CA GLU A 79 8.51 -14.72 5.50
C GLU A 79 8.93 -14.64 6.97
N GLY A 80 7.94 -14.52 7.86
CA GLY A 80 8.15 -14.41 9.30
C GLY A 80 8.70 -13.07 9.81
N LYS A 81 9.07 -12.13 8.91
CA LYS A 81 9.65 -10.85 9.28
C LYS A 81 8.62 -9.75 9.50
N LEU A 82 7.43 -9.87 8.96
CA LEU A 82 6.40 -8.85 9.03
C LEU A 82 5.20 -9.29 9.87
N SER A 83 4.75 -8.41 10.74
CA SER A 83 3.42 -8.48 11.36
C SER A 83 2.48 -7.47 10.70
N ALA A 84 1.17 -7.67 10.81
CA ALA A 84 0.21 -6.74 10.23
C ALA A 84 -1.10 -6.68 11.00
N ASN A 85 -1.68 -5.47 11.08
CA ASN A 85 -3.02 -5.19 11.59
C ASN A 85 -3.76 -4.24 10.65
N ALA A 86 -5.07 -4.08 10.90
CA ALA A 86 -5.87 -3.08 10.22
C ALA A 86 -6.77 -2.34 11.21
N ILE A 87 -6.86 -1.02 11.04
CA ILE A 87 -7.84 -0.18 11.72
C ILE A 87 -8.83 0.31 10.66
N ARG A 88 -10.07 -0.14 10.74
CA ARG A 88 -11.16 0.40 9.90
C ARG A 88 -11.60 1.73 10.45
N VAL A 89 -11.78 2.70 9.56
CA VAL A 89 -12.18 4.08 9.91
C VAL A 89 -13.44 4.51 9.15
N PRO A 90 -14.22 5.46 9.67
CA PRO A 90 -15.42 5.98 9.03
C PRO A 90 -15.13 6.86 7.80
N THR A 91 -14.32 6.37 6.88
CA THR A 91 -13.95 7.02 5.62
C THR A 91 -14.44 6.15 4.47
N PRO A 92 -15.17 6.68 3.49
CA PRO A 92 -15.83 5.87 2.45
C PRO A 92 -14.86 5.25 1.46
N ASN A 93 -13.75 5.91 1.16
CA ASN A 93 -12.73 5.43 0.23
C ASN A 93 -11.36 6.00 0.60
N VAL A 94 -10.32 5.42 0.02
CA VAL A 94 -8.90 5.67 0.27
C VAL A 94 -8.45 5.18 1.66
N SER A 95 -7.42 4.42 1.64
CA SER A 95 -6.77 3.82 2.80
C SER A 95 -5.31 4.27 2.88
N LEU A 96 -4.71 4.14 4.06
CA LEU A 96 -3.32 4.46 4.32
C LEU A 96 -2.62 3.24 4.89
N ALA A 97 -1.52 2.80 4.30
CA ALA A 97 -0.62 1.84 4.91
C ALA A 97 0.56 2.56 5.56
N ILE A 98 0.91 2.14 6.76
CA ILE A 98 2.09 2.59 7.50
C ILE A 98 3.03 1.39 7.60
N LEU A 99 4.19 1.49 6.96
CA LEU A 99 5.21 0.46 6.96
C LEU A 99 6.29 0.87 7.96
N SER A 100 6.27 0.31 9.15
CA SER A 100 7.30 0.50 10.17
C SER A 100 8.34 -0.60 10.01
N LEU A 101 9.53 -0.26 9.50
CA LEU A 101 10.53 -1.21 9.06
C LEU A 101 11.84 -1.03 9.83
N PHE A 102 12.49 -2.14 10.15
CA PHE A 102 13.86 -2.18 10.60
C PHE A 102 14.73 -2.76 9.47
N LEU A 103 15.69 -1.97 9.02
CA LEU A 103 16.54 -2.27 7.86
C LEU A 103 17.88 -2.85 8.31
N LYS A 104 18.52 -3.67 7.48
CA LYS A 104 19.89 -4.12 7.73
C LYS A 104 20.91 -3.06 7.35
N LYS A 105 20.69 -2.36 6.26
CA LYS A 105 21.54 -1.25 5.81
C LYS A 105 20.96 0.07 6.31
N SER A 106 21.83 0.94 6.82
CA SER A 106 21.42 2.26 7.29
C SER A 106 21.24 3.25 6.14
N SER A 107 20.34 4.21 6.33
CA SER A 107 20.18 5.38 5.46
C SER A 107 19.84 6.60 6.31
N ASP A 108 20.12 7.77 5.78
CA ASP A 108 19.58 9.02 6.30
C ASP A 108 18.23 9.36 5.63
N GLN A 109 17.58 10.38 6.14
CA GLN A 109 16.28 10.84 5.68
C GLN A 109 16.29 11.24 4.20
N GLU A 110 17.29 12.00 3.77
CA GLU A 110 17.33 12.58 2.43
C GLU A 110 17.54 11.50 1.37
N ASN A 111 18.56 10.66 1.56
CA ASN A 111 18.86 9.55 0.66
C ASN A 111 17.71 8.55 0.57
N PHE A 112 17.06 8.24 1.68
CA PHE A 112 15.92 7.32 1.70
C PHE A 112 14.72 7.87 0.91
N ILE A 113 14.38 9.15 1.10
CA ILE A 113 13.31 9.81 0.36
C ILE A 113 13.61 9.89 -1.14
N GLU A 114 14.85 10.25 -1.51
CA GLU A 114 15.23 10.32 -2.94
C GLU A 114 15.23 8.92 -3.57
N PHE A 115 15.65 7.88 -2.85
CA PHE A 115 15.53 6.50 -3.30
C PHE A 115 14.07 6.14 -3.61
N LEU A 116 13.13 6.42 -2.68
CA LEU A 116 11.70 6.13 -2.90
C LEU A 116 11.11 6.91 -4.07
N ARG A 117 11.50 8.17 -4.22
CA ARG A 117 11.11 9.02 -5.35
C ARG A 117 11.61 8.42 -6.67
N ASN A 118 12.86 8.01 -6.72
CA ASN A 118 13.46 7.38 -7.90
C ASN A 118 12.81 6.02 -8.21
N ALA A 119 12.47 5.24 -7.20
CA ALA A 119 11.71 4.00 -7.37
C ALA A 119 10.35 4.25 -8.02
N ALA A 120 9.64 5.31 -7.61
CA ALA A 120 8.34 5.66 -8.17
C ALA A 120 8.42 6.18 -9.62
N PHE A 121 9.38 7.04 -9.94
CA PHE A 121 9.40 7.74 -11.23
C PHE A 121 10.31 7.12 -12.28
N HIS A 122 11.40 6.46 -11.88
CA HIS A 122 12.48 6.05 -12.79
C HIS A 122 12.75 4.54 -12.81
N SER A 123 12.01 3.74 -12.02
CA SER A 123 12.14 2.28 -12.03
C SER A 123 11.07 1.59 -12.87
N LEU A 124 11.09 0.25 -12.87
CA LEU A 124 10.02 -0.57 -13.46
C LEU A 124 8.68 -0.42 -12.73
N LEU A 125 8.67 0.20 -11.55
CA LEU A 125 7.47 0.43 -10.72
C LEU A 125 6.73 1.72 -11.07
N LYS A 126 7.26 2.57 -11.94
CA LYS A 126 6.71 3.90 -12.31
C LYS A 126 5.26 3.91 -12.79
N ASP A 127 4.80 2.78 -13.32
CA ASP A 127 3.40 2.63 -13.76
C ASP A 127 2.52 1.99 -12.66
N GLN A 128 3.11 1.67 -11.50
CA GLN A 128 2.44 0.95 -10.42
C GLN A 128 2.36 1.76 -9.13
N ILE A 129 3.41 2.48 -8.77
CA ILE A 129 3.46 3.35 -7.60
C ILE A 129 3.73 4.79 -8.02
N ASP A 130 3.27 5.72 -7.20
CA ASP A 130 3.49 7.16 -7.36
C ASP A 130 4.08 7.74 -6.07
N PHE A 131 4.45 9.02 -6.11
CA PHE A 131 5.13 9.70 -5.01
C PHE A 131 4.67 11.16 -4.91
N THR A 132 4.38 11.63 -3.71
CA THR A 132 4.05 13.03 -3.44
C THR A 132 4.94 13.62 -2.35
N LYS A 133 5.24 14.91 -2.45
CA LYS A 133 5.85 15.75 -1.40
C LYS A 133 4.89 16.86 -0.94
N SER A 134 3.63 16.82 -1.35
CA SER A 134 2.66 17.82 -0.92
C SER A 134 2.48 17.76 0.60
N ALA A 135 2.57 18.91 1.25
CA ALA A 135 2.29 19.04 2.68
C ALA A 135 0.78 19.09 2.98
N GLU A 136 -0.05 19.18 1.95
CA GLU A 136 -1.51 19.33 2.06
C GLU A 136 -2.28 18.06 1.66
N VAL A 137 -1.56 17.01 1.19
CA VAL A 137 -2.21 15.79 0.71
C VAL A 137 -3.01 15.10 1.80
N VAL A 138 -4.25 14.75 1.46
CA VAL A 138 -5.17 14.00 2.31
C VAL A 138 -5.87 12.90 1.48
N SER A 139 -6.63 12.06 2.14
CA SER A 139 -7.28 10.90 1.48
C SER A 139 -8.15 11.28 0.28
N SER A 140 -8.87 12.40 0.32
CA SER A 140 -9.74 12.84 -0.77
C SER A 140 -8.98 13.17 -2.07
N ASP A 141 -7.71 13.56 -1.98
CA ASP A 141 -6.88 13.89 -3.14
C ASP A 141 -6.43 12.64 -3.91
N ILE A 142 -6.51 11.47 -3.26
CA ILE A 142 -6.11 10.19 -3.84
C ILE A 142 -7.28 9.47 -4.52
N VAL A 143 -8.53 9.92 -4.28
CA VAL A 143 -9.74 9.31 -4.86
C VAL A 143 -9.67 9.32 -6.38
N GLY A 144 -9.93 8.17 -7.01
CA GLY A 144 -9.88 7.99 -8.46
C GLY A 144 -8.47 7.73 -9.00
N GLY A 145 -7.46 7.72 -8.14
CA GLY A 145 -6.08 7.40 -8.48
C GLY A 145 -5.93 5.98 -9.04
N ARG A 146 -5.14 5.80 -10.11
CA ARG A 146 -4.95 4.51 -10.79
C ARG A 146 -3.67 3.78 -10.37
N TYR A 147 -2.85 4.39 -9.53
CA TYR A 147 -1.68 3.75 -8.96
C TYR A 147 -2.10 2.74 -7.88
N ALA A 148 -1.30 1.72 -7.69
CA ALA A 148 -1.50 0.77 -6.60
C ALA A 148 -1.30 1.42 -5.23
N GLY A 149 -0.37 2.39 -5.17
CA GLY A 149 -0.11 3.20 -4.00
C GLY A 149 0.65 4.47 -4.35
N VAL A 150 0.50 5.50 -3.51
CA VAL A 150 1.18 6.79 -3.60
C VAL A 150 1.99 7.00 -2.33
N ILE A 151 3.32 7.03 -2.46
CA ILE A 151 4.21 7.24 -1.31
C ILE A 151 4.11 8.70 -0.87
N ASP A 152 3.84 8.91 0.42
CA ASP A 152 3.87 10.23 1.06
C ASP A 152 5.30 10.53 1.52
N GLY A 153 6.07 11.22 0.69
CA GLY A 153 7.45 11.57 0.99
C GLY A 153 7.58 12.62 2.10
N GLN A 154 6.53 13.42 2.33
CA GLN A 154 6.54 14.43 3.41
C GLN A 154 6.32 13.79 4.78
N ALA A 155 5.46 12.78 4.87
CA ALA A 155 5.21 12.05 6.11
C ALA A 155 6.26 10.97 6.40
N THR A 156 6.88 10.39 5.38
CA THR A 156 7.86 9.30 5.50
C THR A 156 9.10 9.74 6.29
N ARG A 157 9.59 8.85 7.16
CA ARG A 157 10.76 9.09 8.03
C ARG A 157 11.76 7.94 7.88
N CYS A 158 13.05 8.30 7.91
CA CYS A 158 14.14 7.35 8.03
C CYS A 158 15.24 7.92 8.94
N SER A 159 15.73 7.09 9.82
CA SER A 159 16.89 7.41 10.68
C SER A 159 17.69 6.14 10.94
N ASN A 160 18.90 6.12 10.44
CA ASN A 160 19.76 4.94 10.48
C ASN A 160 19.06 3.71 9.86
N ARG A 161 18.68 2.73 10.69
CA ARG A 161 18.05 1.47 10.28
C ARG A 161 16.54 1.47 10.48
N ASN A 162 15.93 2.54 10.97
CA ASN A 162 14.51 2.64 11.19
C ASN A 162 13.86 3.47 10.09
N ALA A 163 12.89 2.89 9.40
CA ALA A 163 12.11 3.58 8.38
C ALA A 163 10.62 3.45 8.67
N ILE A 164 9.89 4.56 8.51
CA ILE A 164 8.43 4.58 8.57
C ILE A 164 7.95 5.19 7.26
N VAL A 165 7.32 4.38 6.42
CA VAL A 165 6.82 4.80 5.11
C VAL A 165 5.30 4.89 5.17
N TYR A 166 4.76 6.02 4.74
CA TYR A 166 3.34 6.25 4.59
C TYR A 166 2.94 6.10 3.13
N LEU A 167 1.91 5.31 2.88
CA LEU A 167 1.50 4.91 1.54
C LEU A 167 -0.02 5.00 1.40
N TRP A 168 -0.49 6.00 0.68
CA TRP A 168 -1.91 6.16 0.32
C TRP A 168 -2.30 5.20 -0.79
N TYR A 169 -3.52 4.68 -0.77
CA TYR A 169 -4.05 3.89 -1.88
C TYR A 169 -5.58 3.98 -1.96
N ASP A 170 -6.06 4.19 -3.18
CA ASP A 170 -7.48 4.04 -3.48
C ASP A 170 -7.80 2.54 -3.53
N ASN A 171 -8.50 2.05 -2.50
CA ASN A 171 -8.77 0.62 -2.35
C ASN A 171 -9.82 0.10 -3.34
N GLU A 172 -10.45 0.96 -4.13
CA GLU A 172 -11.42 0.62 -5.18
C GLU A 172 -10.81 0.80 -6.56
N ILE A 173 -10.62 2.03 -7.02
CA ILE A 173 -10.13 2.35 -8.38
C ILE A 173 -8.68 1.94 -8.56
N GLY A 174 -7.81 2.19 -7.58
CA GLY A 174 -6.41 1.81 -7.64
C GLY A 174 -6.25 0.30 -7.82
N TYR A 175 -6.97 -0.50 -7.02
CA TYR A 175 -6.99 -1.96 -7.15
C TYR A 175 -7.55 -2.42 -8.50
N CYS A 176 -8.71 -1.89 -8.93
CA CYS A 176 -9.31 -2.23 -10.21
C CYS A 176 -8.40 -1.91 -11.39
N ALA A 177 -7.67 -0.80 -11.33
CA ALA A 177 -6.70 -0.43 -12.35
C ALA A 177 -5.57 -1.46 -12.48
N GLN A 178 -5.05 -1.99 -11.36
CA GLN A 178 -4.04 -3.05 -11.38
C GLN A 178 -4.63 -4.37 -11.93
N LEU A 179 -5.84 -4.74 -11.52
CA LEU A 179 -6.53 -5.92 -12.04
C LEU A 179 -6.68 -5.85 -13.56
N ILE A 180 -7.11 -4.70 -14.11
CA ILE A 180 -7.22 -4.48 -15.54
C ILE A 180 -5.86 -4.62 -16.24
N LYS A 181 -4.75 -4.13 -15.65
CA LYS A 181 -3.40 -4.32 -16.18
C LYS A 181 -3.04 -5.80 -16.28
N VAL A 182 -3.37 -6.60 -15.26
CA VAL A 182 -3.12 -8.05 -15.25
C VAL A 182 -3.93 -8.73 -16.36
N VAL A 183 -5.24 -8.44 -16.46
CA VAL A 183 -6.12 -9.00 -17.49
C VAL A 183 -5.60 -8.69 -18.90
N LYS A 184 -5.21 -7.45 -19.15
CA LYS A 184 -4.63 -7.03 -20.44
C LYS A 184 -3.32 -7.74 -20.75
N LYS A 185 -2.46 -7.89 -19.76
CA LYS A 185 -1.20 -8.65 -19.93
C LYS A 185 -1.49 -10.12 -20.29
N MET A 186 -2.47 -10.75 -19.63
CA MET A 186 -2.89 -12.12 -19.94
C MET A 186 -3.46 -12.24 -21.38
N ALA A 187 -4.20 -11.23 -21.84
CA ALA A 187 -4.76 -11.18 -23.17
C ALA A 187 -3.74 -10.77 -24.26
N GLY A 188 -2.47 -10.55 -23.90
CA GLY A 188 -1.44 -10.12 -24.87
C GLY A 188 -1.64 -8.70 -25.42
N ILE A 189 -2.54 -7.90 -24.80
CA ILE A 189 -2.82 -6.55 -25.26
C ILE A 189 -1.65 -5.63 -24.92
N LYS A 190 -0.98 -5.14 -25.95
CA LYS A 190 0.08 -4.12 -25.81
C LYS A 190 -0.52 -2.74 -26.05
N TYR A 191 -0.33 -1.81 -25.12
CA TYR A 191 -0.64 -0.41 -25.37
C TYR A 191 0.38 0.19 -26.34
N LYS A 192 -0.12 0.95 -27.33
CA LYS A 192 0.74 1.93 -27.97
C LYS A 192 1.09 2.97 -26.89
N LYS A 193 2.35 3.05 -26.50
CA LYS A 193 2.81 4.19 -25.70
C LYS A 193 2.61 5.41 -26.58
N LEU A 194 1.84 6.40 -26.11
CA LEU A 194 1.85 7.72 -26.74
C LEU A 194 3.29 8.22 -26.75
N PRO A 195 3.71 8.92 -27.82
CA PRO A 195 5.04 9.51 -27.83
C PRO A 195 5.22 10.35 -26.58
N ASN A 196 6.31 10.12 -25.84
CA ASN A 196 6.73 11.05 -24.82
C ASN A 196 7.11 12.32 -25.58
N PHE A 197 6.31 13.35 -25.48
CA PHE A 197 6.78 14.67 -25.85
C PHE A 197 7.86 15.03 -24.83
N LEU A 198 9.11 15.12 -25.33
CA LEU A 198 10.24 15.67 -24.61
C LEU A 198 10.00 17.14 -24.28
#